data_359b510b9f8342be576f756ab3e3dec2
#
_entry.id   359b510b9f8342be576f756ab3e3dec2
#
_cell.length_a   1.000
_cell.length_b   1.000
_cell.length_c   1.000
_cell.angle_alpha   90.00
_cell.angle_beta   90.00
_cell.angle_gamma   90.00
#
_symmetry.space_group_name_H-M   'P 1'
#
loop_
_entity.id
_entity.type
_entity.pdbx_description
1 polymer ?
#
loop_
_entity_poly.entity_id
_entity_poly.type
_entity_poly.pdbx_seq_one_letter_code
_entity_poly.pdbx_strand_id
1 'polypeptide(L)'
;MPSVNGRRTQEQRRVATRTAILDAAIDCVIDYGYAGTTTTRVADRAGVSRGAQVHHFPTKAELVAQAVAHLARKRAVELGRGVKDLPPGRGRVEAALDLLWQSHHGPLFEAVLELWLAARTDEELRAALVPLEEEVALGIEALRERLDAGDDWELAIDAMHGLALRGVLRGADEQELRAGWLARRERFAELLTTEAGGHAWAP
;
A
#
# COMPACT_ATOMS: atom_id res chain seq x y z
N MET A 1 -5.45 16.71 -44.28
CA MET A 1 -5.40 16.41 -42.82
C MET A 1 -4.45 15.26 -42.63
N PRO A 2 -3.22 15.43 -42.14
CA PRO A 2 -2.34 14.30 -41.87
C PRO A 2 -2.79 13.63 -40.55
N SER A 3 -3.05 12.33 -40.57
CA SER A 3 -3.38 11.48 -39.42
C SER A 3 -2.16 11.41 -38.48
N VAL A 4 -2.28 12.01 -37.31
CA VAL A 4 -1.31 11.85 -36.22
C VAL A 4 -1.46 10.45 -35.63
N ASN A 5 -0.99 9.44 -36.34
CA ASN A 5 -0.82 8.10 -35.79
C ASN A 5 0.55 8.07 -35.08
N GLY A 6 0.59 8.62 -33.83
CA GLY A 6 1.77 8.71 -33.01
C GLY A 6 2.29 7.32 -32.63
N ARG A 7 3.24 6.81 -33.41
CA ARG A 7 3.99 5.58 -33.10
C ARG A 7 4.68 5.79 -31.76
N ARG A 8 4.23 5.08 -30.71
CA ARG A 8 4.88 5.12 -29.37
C ARG A 8 6.38 4.94 -29.52
N THR A 9 7.17 5.80 -28.86
CA THR A 9 8.63 5.67 -28.83
C THR A 9 9.04 4.35 -28.18
N GLN A 10 10.27 3.91 -28.41
CA GLN A 10 10.78 2.69 -27.79
C GLN A 10 10.72 2.77 -26.25
N GLU A 11 11.02 3.93 -25.68
CA GLU A 11 10.92 4.17 -24.24
C GLU A 11 9.45 4.09 -23.74
N GLN A 12 8.51 4.68 -24.45
CA GLN A 12 7.08 4.57 -24.09
C GLN A 12 6.59 3.14 -24.11
N ARG A 13 7.07 2.30 -25.03
CA ARG A 13 6.76 0.87 -25.06
C ARG A 13 7.38 0.15 -23.89
N ARG A 14 8.64 0.44 -23.54
CA ARG A 14 9.34 -0.14 -22.40
C ARG A 14 8.62 0.16 -21.10
N VAL A 15 8.21 1.41 -20.87
CA VAL A 15 7.43 1.84 -19.69
C VAL A 15 6.08 1.13 -19.66
N ALA A 16 5.34 1.09 -20.76
CA ALA A 16 4.04 0.44 -20.83
C ALA A 16 4.13 -1.08 -20.54
N THR A 17 5.15 -1.76 -21.10
CA THR A 17 5.40 -3.19 -20.82
C THR A 17 5.72 -3.41 -19.34
N ARG A 18 6.59 -2.57 -18.75
CA ARG A 18 6.95 -2.66 -17.33
C ARG A 18 5.73 -2.49 -16.44
N THR A 19 4.89 -1.50 -16.71
CA THR A 19 3.64 -1.27 -15.96
C THR A 19 2.70 -2.47 -16.07
N ALA A 20 2.48 -3.00 -17.29
CA ALA A 20 1.63 -4.17 -17.49
C ALA A 20 2.11 -5.41 -16.71
N ILE A 21 3.44 -5.62 -16.62
CA ILE A 21 4.01 -6.72 -15.84
C ILE A 21 3.75 -6.50 -14.32
N LEU A 22 3.91 -5.27 -13.82
CA LEU A 22 3.69 -4.95 -12.42
C LEU A 22 2.21 -5.11 -12.03
N ASP A 23 1.29 -4.60 -12.84
CA ASP A 23 -0.15 -4.76 -12.61
C ASP A 23 -0.55 -6.26 -12.62
N ALA A 24 -0.07 -7.03 -13.60
CA ALA A 24 -0.30 -8.47 -13.65
C ALA A 24 0.31 -9.23 -12.46
N ALA A 25 1.44 -8.77 -11.92
CA ALA A 25 2.04 -9.38 -10.74
C ALA A 25 1.18 -9.16 -9.49
N ILE A 26 0.62 -7.96 -9.29
CA ILE A 26 -0.34 -7.68 -8.21
C ILE A 26 -1.53 -8.62 -8.30
N ASP A 27 -2.17 -8.70 -9.48
CA ASP A 27 -3.31 -9.58 -9.69
C ASP A 27 -2.98 -11.06 -9.41
N CYS A 28 -1.76 -11.51 -9.79
CA CYS A 28 -1.33 -12.88 -9.49
C CYS A 28 -1.13 -13.12 -7.99
N VAL A 29 -0.61 -12.13 -7.25
CA VAL A 29 -0.46 -12.27 -5.79
C VAL A 29 -1.82 -12.31 -5.11
N ILE A 30 -2.77 -11.47 -5.53
CA ILE A 30 -4.14 -11.47 -4.99
C ILE A 30 -4.84 -12.80 -5.27
N ASP A 31 -4.74 -13.33 -6.50
CA ASP A 31 -5.48 -14.52 -6.91
C ASP A 31 -4.87 -15.84 -6.40
N TYR A 32 -3.54 -15.90 -6.26
CA TYR A 32 -2.80 -17.17 -6.03
C TYR A 32 -1.87 -17.12 -4.83
N GLY A 33 -1.81 -16.00 -4.12
CA GLY A 33 -0.84 -15.73 -3.07
C GLY A 33 0.60 -15.62 -3.58
N TYR A 34 1.52 -15.28 -2.69
CA TYR A 34 2.95 -15.21 -3.03
C TYR A 34 3.48 -16.58 -3.51
N ALA A 35 3.18 -17.65 -2.80
CA ALA A 35 3.67 -18.99 -3.16
C ALA A 35 3.20 -19.44 -4.56
N GLY A 36 1.92 -19.19 -4.88
CA GLY A 36 1.31 -19.55 -6.16
C GLY A 36 1.67 -18.61 -7.31
N THR A 37 2.20 -17.44 -7.06
CA THR A 37 2.67 -16.50 -8.09
C THR A 37 3.98 -17.00 -8.70
N THR A 38 4.00 -17.12 -10.02
CA THR A 38 5.20 -17.49 -10.79
C THR A 38 5.45 -16.46 -11.89
N THR A 39 6.72 -16.28 -12.27
CA THR A 39 7.10 -15.38 -13.38
C THR A 39 6.41 -15.75 -14.70
N THR A 40 6.15 -17.03 -14.94
CA THR A 40 5.40 -17.50 -16.11
C THR A 40 3.96 -17.02 -16.07
N ARG A 41 3.23 -17.22 -14.94
CA ARG A 41 1.86 -16.73 -14.81
C ARG A 41 1.75 -15.22 -15.00
N VAL A 42 2.70 -14.47 -14.45
CA VAL A 42 2.73 -13.02 -14.60
C VAL A 42 2.96 -12.64 -16.07
N ALA A 43 3.91 -13.28 -16.78
CA ALA A 43 4.15 -13.00 -18.18
C ALA A 43 2.92 -13.30 -19.05
N ASP A 44 2.26 -14.43 -18.83
CA ASP A 44 1.03 -14.82 -19.53
C ASP A 44 -0.10 -13.82 -19.29
N ARG A 45 -0.33 -13.42 -18.04
CA ARG A 45 -1.35 -12.43 -17.66
C ARG A 45 -1.06 -11.04 -18.24
N ALA A 46 0.22 -10.63 -18.26
CA ALA A 46 0.65 -9.35 -18.81
C ALA A 46 0.63 -9.33 -20.35
N GLY A 47 0.46 -10.48 -21.02
CA GLY A 47 0.52 -10.59 -22.46
C GLY A 47 1.92 -10.32 -23.03
N VAL A 48 2.98 -10.67 -22.29
CA VAL A 48 4.37 -10.44 -22.70
C VAL A 48 5.13 -11.78 -22.80
N SER A 49 6.23 -11.78 -23.55
CA SER A 49 7.10 -12.95 -23.56
C SER A 49 7.85 -13.11 -22.22
N ARG A 50 8.13 -14.38 -21.84
CA ARG A 50 8.93 -14.67 -20.65
C ARG A 50 10.30 -13.97 -20.68
N GLY A 51 10.94 -13.88 -21.86
CA GLY A 51 12.20 -13.15 -22.01
C GLY A 51 12.08 -11.66 -21.71
N ALA A 52 10.98 -11.01 -22.11
CA ALA A 52 10.71 -9.62 -21.77
C ALA A 52 10.48 -9.44 -20.26
N GLN A 53 9.75 -10.35 -19.63
CA GLN A 53 9.51 -10.29 -18.17
C GLN A 53 10.84 -10.44 -17.39
N VAL A 54 11.67 -11.45 -17.71
CA VAL A 54 12.97 -11.66 -17.04
C VAL A 54 13.93 -10.49 -17.28
N HIS A 55 13.87 -9.87 -18.47
CA HIS A 55 14.67 -8.66 -18.74
C HIS A 55 14.29 -7.48 -17.84
N HIS A 56 13.02 -7.33 -17.50
CA HIS A 56 12.54 -6.26 -16.61
C HIS A 56 12.70 -6.61 -15.14
N PHE A 57 12.53 -7.86 -14.77
CA PHE A 57 12.53 -8.37 -13.40
C PHE A 57 13.15 -9.76 -13.35
N PRO A 58 14.45 -9.85 -13.00
CA PRO A 58 15.20 -11.11 -12.99
C PRO A 58 14.65 -12.17 -12.04
N THR A 59 14.16 -11.75 -10.88
CA THR A 59 13.67 -12.68 -9.85
C THR A 59 12.18 -12.44 -9.52
N LYS A 60 11.55 -13.44 -8.91
CA LYS A 60 10.19 -13.35 -8.42
C LYS A 60 10.08 -12.35 -7.26
N ALA A 61 11.05 -12.38 -6.34
CA ALA A 61 11.09 -11.49 -5.19
C ALA A 61 11.14 -10.02 -5.63
N GLU A 62 12.06 -9.70 -6.55
CA GLU A 62 12.17 -8.35 -7.11
C GLU A 62 10.89 -7.94 -7.86
N LEU A 63 10.34 -8.83 -8.69
CA LEU A 63 9.09 -8.57 -9.41
C LEU A 63 7.95 -8.20 -8.47
N VAL A 64 7.71 -9.01 -7.43
CA VAL A 64 6.61 -8.82 -6.50
C VAL A 64 6.83 -7.57 -5.64
N ALA A 65 8.04 -7.35 -5.11
CA ALA A 65 8.36 -6.15 -4.34
C ALA A 65 8.15 -4.86 -5.18
N GLN A 66 8.63 -4.85 -6.42
CA GLN A 66 8.43 -3.73 -7.34
C GLN A 66 6.95 -3.52 -7.72
N ALA A 67 6.16 -4.59 -7.79
CA ALA A 67 4.74 -4.51 -8.05
C ALA A 67 3.99 -3.85 -6.87
N VAL A 68 4.28 -4.27 -5.64
CA VAL A 68 3.74 -3.64 -4.42
C VAL A 68 4.17 -2.18 -4.31
N ALA A 69 5.45 -1.88 -4.57
CA ALA A 69 5.96 -0.50 -4.60
C ALA A 69 5.24 0.38 -5.63
N HIS A 70 5.00 -0.15 -6.83
CA HIS A 70 4.26 0.55 -7.89
C HIS A 70 2.84 0.93 -7.42
N LEU A 71 2.15 0.01 -6.78
CA LEU A 71 0.80 0.25 -6.29
C LEU A 71 0.78 1.15 -5.06
N ALA A 72 1.75 1.01 -4.15
CA ALA A 72 1.89 1.89 -2.99
C ALA A 72 2.06 3.35 -3.43
N ARG A 73 2.93 3.62 -4.42
CA ARG A 73 3.12 4.97 -4.99
C ARG A 73 1.85 5.51 -5.65
N LYS A 74 1.11 4.67 -6.37
CA LYS A 74 -0.18 5.06 -6.96
C LYS A 74 -1.18 5.47 -5.88
N ARG A 75 -1.30 4.68 -4.82
CA ARG A 75 -2.16 5.00 -3.67
C ARG A 75 -1.70 6.23 -2.90
N ALA A 76 -0.39 6.42 -2.72
CA ALA A 76 0.15 7.61 -2.07
C ALA A 76 -0.23 8.90 -2.84
N VAL A 77 -0.24 8.87 -4.17
CA VAL A 77 -0.72 9.99 -5.00
C VAL A 77 -2.21 10.24 -4.80
N GLU A 78 -3.03 9.20 -4.75
CA GLU A 78 -4.47 9.29 -4.51
C GLU A 78 -4.76 9.82 -3.10
N LEU A 79 -4.08 9.30 -2.08
CA LEU A 79 -4.13 9.79 -0.70
C LEU A 79 -3.74 11.26 -0.60
N GLY A 80 -2.62 11.64 -1.24
CA GLY A 80 -2.14 13.02 -1.26
C GLY A 80 -3.11 14.02 -1.93
N ARG A 81 -3.95 13.56 -2.87
CA ARG A 81 -5.05 14.36 -3.43
C ARG A 81 -6.20 14.45 -2.44
N GLY A 82 -6.65 13.32 -1.88
CA GLY A 82 -7.72 13.30 -0.88
C GLY A 82 -7.43 14.18 0.33
N VAL A 83 -6.18 14.21 0.81
CA VAL A 83 -5.76 15.05 1.94
C VAL A 83 -5.89 16.55 1.67
N LYS A 84 -5.79 17.00 0.42
CA LYS A 84 -5.98 18.42 0.06
C LYS A 84 -7.41 18.89 0.24
N ASP A 85 -8.35 17.98 0.07
CA ASP A 85 -9.79 18.25 0.12
C ASP A 85 -10.39 18.02 1.52
N LEU A 86 -9.54 17.71 2.53
CA LEU A 86 -9.98 17.46 3.90
C LEU A 86 -10.49 18.73 4.58
N PRO A 87 -11.55 18.64 5.41
CA PRO A 87 -12.06 19.74 6.18
C PRO A 87 -11.00 20.27 7.16
N PRO A 88 -11.05 21.54 7.57
CA PRO A 88 -10.14 22.05 8.60
C PRO A 88 -10.50 21.53 10.00
N GLY A 89 -9.56 21.64 10.95
CA GLY A 89 -9.77 21.30 12.36
C GLY A 89 -9.76 19.79 12.65
N ARG A 90 -10.36 19.40 13.77
CA ARG A 90 -10.38 18.01 14.27
C ARG A 90 -10.89 17.00 13.25
N GLY A 91 -11.92 17.33 12.48
CA GLY A 91 -12.47 16.47 11.42
C GLY A 91 -11.45 16.12 10.33
N ARG A 92 -10.36 16.89 10.21
CA ARG A 92 -9.28 16.61 9.26
C ARG A 92 -8.50 15.36 9.63
N VAL A 93 -8.19 15.16 10.91
CA VAL A 93 -7.48 13.97 11.40
C VAL A 93 -8.36 12.75 11.23
N GLU A 94 -9.63 12.80 11.60
CA GLU A 94 -10.57 11.69 11.39
C GLU A 94 -10.69 11.28 9.92
N ALA A 95 -10.84 12.26 9.03
CA ALA A 95 -10.94 12.00 7.60
C ALA A 95 -9.63 11.47 7.00
N ALA A 96 -8.47 11.89 7.50
CA ALA A 96 -7.18 11.36 7.10
C ALA A 96 -7.01 9.90 7.56
N LEU A 97 -7.42 9.58 8.78
CA LEU A 97 -7.45 8.20 9.29
C LEU A 97 -8.38 7.31 8.46
N ASP A 98 -9.54 7.81 8.02
CA ASP A 98 -10.44 7.07 7.13
C ASP A 98 -9.81 6.81 5.76
N LEU A 99 -9.06 7.77 5.20
CA LEU A 99 -8.32 7.57 3.96
C LEU A 99 -7.21 6.53 4.11
N LEU A 100 -6.47 6.54 5.21
CA LEU A 100 -5.46 5.51 5.51
C LEU A 100 -6.09 4.14 5.68
N TRP A 101 -7.21 4.06 6.42
CA TRP A 101 -7.93 2.80 6.62
C TRP A 101 -8.28 2.11 5.29
N GLN A 102 -8.63 2.86 4.24
CA GLN A 102 -8.92 2.30 2.91
C GLN A 102 -7.75 1.51 2.31
N SER A 103 -6.52 1.75 2.78
CA SER A 103 -5.32 1.04 2.35
C SER A 103 -4.98 -0.17 3.22
N HIS A 104 -5.69 -0.36 4.33
CA HIS A 104 -5.40 -1.38 5.35
C HIS A 104 -6.41 -2.53 5.38
N HIS A 105 -7.17 -2.74 4.30
CA HIS A 105 -8.10 -3.87 4.17
C HIS A 105 -8.30 -4.26 2.70
N GLY A 106 -8.97 -5.41 2.49
CA GLY A 106 -9.26 -5.96 1.17
C GLY A 106 -8.12 -6.79 0.58
N PRO A 107 -8.35 -7.38 -0.60
CA PRO A 107 -7.48 -8.41 -1.17
C PRO A 107 -6.01 -8.00 -1.32
N LEU A 108 -5.76 -6.73 -1.62
CA LEU A 108 -4.40 -6.25 -1.74
C LEU A 108 -3.67 -6.20 -0.40
N PHE A 109 -4.34 -5.72 0.66
CA PHE A 109 -3.72 -5.68 1.98
C PHE A 109 -3.46 -7.10 2.50
N GLU A 110 -4.37 -8.05 2.23
CA GLU A 110 -4.17 -9.46 2.53
C GLU A 110 -2.94 -10.02 1.81
N ALA A 111 -2.75 -9.66 0.54
CA ALA A 111 -1.55 -10.02 -0.21
C ALA A 111 -0.26 -9.42 0.41
N VAL A 112 -0.30 -8.18 0.89
CA VAL A 112 0.84 -7.55 1.58
C VAL A 112 1.15 -8.27 2.89
N LEU A 113 0.14 -8.62 3.69
CA LEU A 113 0.33 -9.41 4.92
C LEU A 113 0.99 -10.77 4.62
N GLU A 114 0.56 -11.45 3.55
CA GLU A 114 1.18 -12.71 3.12
C GLU A 114 2.66 -12.51 2.75
N LEU A 115 3.00 -11.42 2.05
CA LEU A 115 4.39 -11.10 1.70
C LEU A 115 5.24 -10.85 2.94
N TRP A 116 4.76 -10.13 3.93
CA TRP A 116 5.47 -9.93 5.20
C TRP A 116 5.75 -11.25 5.92
N LEU A 117 4.75 -12.13 5.96
CA LEU A 117 4.91 -13.45 6.57
C LEU A 117 5.89 -14.34 5.77
N ALA A 118 5.84 -14.29 4.44
CA ALA A 118 6.77 -15.02 3.58
C ALA A 118 8.21 -14.51 3.74
N ALA A 119 8.40 -13.19 3.85
CA ALA A 119 9.71 -12.57 4.03
C ALA A 119 10.42 -13.01 5.33
N ARG A 120 9.70 -13.57 6.30
CA ARG A 120 10.30 -14.15 7.51
C ARG A 120 11.29 -15.27 7.21
N THR A 121 11.06 -16.05 6.15
CA THR A 121 11.87 -17.21 5.77
C THR A 121 12.48 -17.08 4.36
N ASP A 122 12.16 -16.03 3.63
CA ASP A 122 12.68 -15.71 2.30
C ASP A 122 13.52 -14.43 2.38
N GLU A 123 14.85 -14.60 2.46
CA GLU A 123 15.82 -13.50 2.61
C GLU A 123 15.82 -12.57 1.39
N GLU A 124 15.67 -13.14 0.18
CA GLU A 124 15.64 -12.35 -1.05
C GLU A 124 14.39 -11.47 -1.09
N LEU A 125 13.22 -12.01 -0.72
CA LEU A 125 12.00 -11.26 -0.61
C LEU A 125 12.12 -10.17 0.46
N ARG A 126 12.64 -10.48 1.63
CA ARG A 126 12.85 -9.52 2.71
C ARG A 126 13.72 -8.35 2.26
N ALA A 127 14.87 -8.65 1.65
CA ALA A 127 15.79 -7.62 1.14
C ALA A 127 15.14 -6.73 0.07
N ALA A 128 14.20 -7.27 -0.71
CA ALA A 128 13.46 -6.52 -1.71
C ALA A 128 12.32 -5.66 -1.11
N LEU A 129 11.72 -6.09 0.02
CA LEU A 129 10.60 -5.38 0.65
C LEU A 129 11.04 -4.26 1.61
N VAL A 130 12.16 -4.41 2.33
CA VAL A 130 12.62 -3.43 3.32
C VAL A 130 12.69 -2.00 2.78
N PRO A 131 13.29 -1.72 1.61
CA PRO A 131 13.32 -0.36 1.07
C PRO A 131 11.94 0.22 0.77
N LEU A 132 10.96 -0.64 0.45
CA LEU A 132 9.57 -0.22 0.24
C LEU A 132 8.91 0.17 1.56
N GLU A 133 9.09 -0.62 2.61
CA GLU A 133 8.56 -0.31 3.95
C GLU A 133 9.11 1.03 4.45
N GLU A 134 10.39 1.30 4.25
CA GLU A 134 11.01 2.59 4.57
C GLU A 134 10.39 3.74 3.76
N GLU A 135 10.16 3.55 2.45
CA GLU A 135 9.49 4.57 1.60
C GLU A 135 8.05 4.86 2.08
N VAL A 136 7.31 3.81 2.45
CA VAL A 136 5.93 3.94 2.97
C VAL A 136 5.93 4.64 4.33
N ALA A 137 6.82 4.27 5.24
CA ALA A 137 6.96 4.90 6.57
C ALA A 137 7.25 6.40 6.46
N LEU A 138 8.20 6.79 5.58
CA LEU A 138 8.48 8.21 5.30
C LEU A 138 7.26 8.95 4.73
N GLY A 139 6.48 8.31 3.88
CA GLY A 139 5.25 8.89 3.32
C GLY A 139 4.15 9.11 4.40
N ILE A 140 4.02 8.17 5.32
CA ILE A 140 3.11 8.25 6.46
C ILE A 140 3.54 9.36 7.41
N GLU A 141 4.83 9.48 7.71
CA GLU A 141 5.37 10.55 8.56
C GLU A 141 5.16 11.94 7.93
N ALA A 142 5.44 12.10 6.65
CA ALA A 142 5.15 13.34 5.94
C ALA A 142 3.65 13.72 5.96
N LEU A 143 2.77 12.71 6.01
CA LEU A 143 1.33 12.93 6.18
C LEU A 143 1.01 13.40 7.60
N ARG A 144 1.59 12.79 8.63
CA ARG A 144 1.47 13.19 10.03
C ARG A 144 1.84 14.66 10.21
N GLU A 145 3.02 15.07 9.72
CA GLU A 145 3.48 16.46 9.80
C GLU A 145 2.50 17.43 9.12
N ARG A 146 1.99 17.08 7.93
CA ARG A 146 1.03 17.93 7.19
C ARG A 146 -0.32 18.09 7.89
N LEU A 147 -0.69 17.12 8.73
CA LEU A 147 -1.94 17.12 9.49
C LEU A 147 -1.78 17.76 10.87
N ASP A 148 -0.54 18.06 11.28
CA ASP A 148 -0.20 18.47 12.65
C ASP A 148 -0.77 17.46 13.67
N ALA A 149 -0.59 16.16 13.36
CA ALA A 149 -1.08 15.07 14.20
C ALA A 149 -0.03 14.70 15.25
N GLY A 150 -0.49 14.29 16.44
CA GLY A 150 0.35 13.92 17.56
C GLY A 150 1.24 12.69 17.31
N ASP A 151 2.14 12.41 18.26
CA ASP A 151 3.16 11.35 18.15
C ASP A 151 2.57 9.94 18.17
N ASP A 152 1.37 9.75 18.68
CA ASP A 152 0.64 8.46 18.69
C ASP A 152 0.12 8.04 17.30
N TRP A 153 0.54 8.72 16.23
CA TRP A 153 0.13 8.41 14.85
C TRP A 153 0.50 6.98 14.41
N GLU A 154 1.69 6.50 14.79
CA GLU A 154 2.13 5.13 14.52
C GLU A 154 1.23 4.11 15.22
N LEU A 155 0.81 4.39 16.45
CA LEU A 155 -0.13 3.53 17.19
C LEU A 155 -1.46 3.36 16.43
N ALA A 156 -1.95 4.41 15.79
CA ALA A 156 -3.16 4.32 14.96
C ALA A 156 -2.94 3.40 13.75
N ILE A 157 -1.78 3.46 13.09
CA ILE A 157 -1.41 2.58 11.98
C ILE A 157 -1.30 1.13 12.44
N ASP A 158 -0.62 0.86 13.55
CA ASP A 158 -0.50 -0.48 14.14
C ASP A 158 -1.87 -1.07 14.51
N ALA A 159 -2.76 -0.24 15.04
CA ALA A 159 -4.13 -0.66 15.34
C ALA A 159 -4.93 -1.00 14.07
N MET A 160 -4.72 -0.28 12.96
CA MET A 160 -5.31 -0.60 11.66
C MET A 160 -4.81 -1.96 11.17
N HIS A 161 -3.50 -2.21 11.22
CA HIS A 161 -2.90 -3.51 10.88
C HIS A 161 -3.49 -4.65 11.73
N GLY A 162 -3.54 -4.45 13.05
CA GLY A 162 -4.09 -5.44 13.98
C GLY A 162 -5.58 -5.71 13.76
N LEU A 163 -6.36 -4.70 13.39
CA LEU A 163 -7.79 -4.85 13.09
C LEU A 163 -7.99 -5.64 11.80
N ALA A 164 -7.27 -5.27 10.75
CA ALA A 164 -7.35 -5.94 9.45
C ALA A 164 -6.88 -7.40 9.54
N LEU A 165 -5.75 -7.68 10.21
CA LEU A 165 -5.25 -9.04 10.42
C LEU A 165 -6.26 -9.93 11.17
N ARG A 166 -6.92 -9.40 12.19
CA ARG A 166 -8.00 -10.13 12.89
C ARG A 166 -9.22 -10.35 12.02
N GLY A 167 -9.51 -9.41 11.11
CA GLY A 167 -10.57 -9.55 10.12
C GLY A 167 -10.29 -10.73 9.19
N VAL A 168 -9.10 -10.81 8.62
CA VAL A 168 -8.67 -11.95 7.78
C VAL A 168 -8.84 -13.28 8.52
N LEU A 169 -8.34 -13.37 9.76
CA LEU A 169 -8.45 -14.59 10.57
C LEU A 169 -9.91 -15.03 10.83
N ARG A 170 -10.83 -14.07 10.93
CA ARG A 170 -12.25 -14.35 11.24
C ARG A 170 -13.13 -14.48 10.00
N GLY A 171 -12.58 -14.21 8.81
CA GLY A 171 -13.35 -14.12 7.58
C GLY A 171 -14.36 -12.95 7.61
N ALA A 172 -13.97 -11.84 8.27
CA ALA A 172 -14.83 -10.66 8.40
C ALA A 172 -15.08 -10.03 7.03
N ASP A 173 -16.32 -9.66 6.76
CA ASP A 173 -16.66 -8.93 5.57
C ASP A 173 -16.30 -7.42 5.69
N GLU A 174 -16.42 -6.69 4.57
CA GLU A 174 -16.10 -5.26 4.52
C GLU A 174 -16.93 -4.43 5.50
N GLN A 175 -18.20 -4.80 5.72
CA GLN A 175 -19.09 -4.10 6.64
C GLN A 175 -18.66 -4.28 8.10
N GLU A 176 -18.26 -5.49 8.48
CA GLU A 176 -17.75 -5.81 9.82
C GLU A 176 -16.41 -5.11 10.09
N LEU A 177 -15.51 -5.13 9.12
CA LEU A 177 -14.23 -4.40 9.18
C LEU A 177 -14.46 -2.91 9.35
N ARG A 178 -15.34 -2.32 8.54
CA ARG A 178 -15.69 -0.90 8.63
C ARG A 178 -16.32 -0.53 9.97
N ALA A 179 -17.26 -1.33 10.48
CA ALA A 179 -17.87 -1.10 11.78
C ALA A 179 -16.81 -1.17 12.90
N GLY A 180 -15.91 -2.15 12.84
CA GLY A 180 -14.79 -2.29 13.76
C GLY A 180 -13.84 -1.09 13.73
N TRP A 181 -13.59 -0.52 12.56
CA TRP A 181 -12.80 0.69 12.39
C TRP A 181 -13.51 1.92 12.98
N LEU A 182 -14.74 2.19 12.58
CA LEU A 182 -15.50 3.35 13.03
C LEU A 182 -15.64 3.41 14.56
N ALA A 183 -15.80 2.28 15.22
CA ALA A 183 -15.84 2.18 16.68
C ALA A 183 -14.53 2.61 17.39
N ARG A 184 -13.41 2.71 16.66
CA ARG A 184 -12.08 3.07 17.19
C ARG A 184 -11.56 4.40 16.68
N ARG A 185 -11.96 4.79 15.50
CA ARG A 185 -11.49 6.01 14.80
C ARG A 185 -11.61 7.27 15.67
N GLU A 186 -12.76 7.46 16.31
CA GLU A 186 -13.00 8.64 17.14
C GLU A 186 -11.98 8.70 18.29
N ARG A 187 -11.70 7.57 18.91
CA ARG A 187 -10.72 7.50 19.99
C ARG A 187 -9.31 7.84 19.54
N PHE A 188 -8.89 7.34 18.37
CA PHE A 188 -7.60 7.71 17.79
C PHE A 188 -7.55 9.19 17.40
N ALA A 189 -8.62 9.74 16.82
CA ALA A 189 -8.69 11.16 16.50
C ALA A 189 -8.59 12.03 17.78
N GLU A 190 -9.17 11.58 18.89
CA GLU A 190 -9.00 12.24 20.20
C GLU A 190 -7.55 12.24 20.67
N LEU A 191 -6.90 11.08 20.69
CA LEU A 191 -5.50 10.95 21.09
C LEU A 191 -4.60 11.86 20.25
N LEU A 192 -4.72 11.79 18.93
CA LEU A 192 -3.89 12.53 17.98
C LEU A 192 -4.13 14.05 17.98
N THR A 193 -5.24 14.53 18.54
CA THR A 193 -5.53 15.97 18.64
C THR A 193 -5.28 16.54 20.01
N THR A 194 -5.18 15.72 21.06
CA THR A 194 -5.02 16.17 22.45
C THR A 194 -3.57 16.50 22.78
N GLU A 195 -2.59 15.91 22.10
CA GLU A 195 -1.16 16.10 22.39
C GLU A 195 -0.54 17.41 21.88
N ALA A 196 -1.26 18.19 21.06
CA ALA A 196 -0.83 19.54 20.69
C ALA A 196 -0.78 20.53 21.91
N GLY A 197 -1.09 20.05 23.12
CA GLY A 197 -1.10 20.81 24.39
C GLY A 197 -0.63 19.97 25.58
N GLY A 198 0.63 19.60 25.64
CA GLY A 198 1.38 19.35 26.88
C GLY A 198 1.05 18.06 27.64
N HIS A 199 1.80 16.98 27.39
CA HIS A 199 2.21 16.06 28.45
C HIS A 199 3.71 16.22 28.67
N ALA A 200 4.09 17.16 29.54
CA ALA A 200 5.35 17.05 30.24
C ALA A 200 5.24 15.81 31.15
N TRP A 201 5.78 14.68 30.75
CA TRP A 201 6.15 13.62 31.66
C TRP A 201 7.21 14.21 32.59
N ALA A 202 6.82 14.57 33.81
CA ALA A 202 7.77 14.83 34.89
C ALA A 202 8.23 13.49 35.47
N PRO A 203 9.56 13.27 35.67
CA PRO A 203 10.12 12.06 36.22
C PRO A 203 9.73 11.81 37.67
#